data_a2d29226373e205f10981b57b3cad16d
#
_entry.id   a2d29226373e205f10981b57b3cad16d
#
_cell.length_a   1.000
_cell.length_b   1.000
_cell.length_c   1.000
_cell.angle_alpha   90.00
_cell.angle_beta   90.00
_cell.angle_gamma   90.00
#
_symmetry.space_group_name_H-M   'P 1'
#
loop_
_entity.id
_entity.type
_entity.pdbx_description
1 polymer ?
#
loop_
_entity_poly.entity_id
_entity_poly.type
_entity_poly.pdbx_seq_one_letter_code
_entity_poly.pdbx_strand_id
1 'polypeptide(L)'
;MIMKKVMIIGFAFAMMCVGCKKVTVDFSYSPAEPRAGQSVKFTNNSSAGESWEWTFGDNTSSRTKHPTKVYQKPGKYMVTLQVDSAKNKTLSKSIQVYDTVPTFVASEDSILLYHDVTLYANVYNPFGYALTFEWTLPESAVLLAGELTDYAIDVYFTSTELAEVQLQ
;
A
#
# COMPACT_ATOMS: atom_id res chain seq x y z
N MET A 1 37.21 -70.95 -40.99
CA MET A 1 36.53 -70.74 -39.69
C MET A 1 36.51 -69.20 -39.40
N ILE A 2 35.42 -68.54 -39.72
CA ILE A 2 35.33 -67.07 -39.75
C ILE A 2 34.72 -66.64 -38.46
N MET A 3 35.53 -65.99 -37.61
CA MET A 3 35.07 -65.38 -36.35
C MET A 3 34.40 -64.03 -36.65
N LYS A 4 33.08 -63.95 -36.43
CA LYS A 4 32.35 -62.69 -36.46
C LYS A 4 32.60 -61.93 -35.17
N LYS A 5 33.24 -60.77 -35.25
CA LYS A 5 33.32 -59.82 -34.14
C LYS A 5 31.95 -59.13 -33.96
N VAL A 6 31.32 -59.36 -32.82
CA VAL A 6 30.14 -58.63 -32.42
C VAL A 6 30.60 -57.32 -31.73
N MET A 7 30.31 -56.18 -32.34
CA MET A 7 30.58 -54.86 -31.79
C MET A 7 29.38 -54.45 -30.93
N ILE A 8 29.52 -54.51 -29.61
CA ILE A 8 28.50 -53.99 -28.67
C ILE A 8 28.67 -52.49 -28.60
N ILE A 9 27.75 -51.76 -29.25
CA ILE A 9 27.63 -50.30 -29.10
C ILE A 9 26.93 -50.02 -27.75
N GLY A 10 27.71 -49.68 -26.77
CA GLY A 10 27.19 -49.22 -25.46
C GLY A 10 26.49 -47.86 -25.63
N PHE A 11 25.19 -47.85 -25.58
CA PHE A 11 24.39 -46.63 -25.55
C PHE A 11 24.50 -46.08 -24.13
N ALA A 12 25.41 -45.13 -23.92
CA ALA A 12 25.49 -44.38 -22.68
C ALA A 12 24.26 -43.49 -22.58
N PHE A 13 23.24 -43.96 -21.84
CA PHE A 13 22.09 -43.13 -21.47
C PHE A 13 22.57 -42.10 -20.44
N ALA A 14 22.92 -40.92 -20.90
CA ALA A 14 23.21 -39.79 -20.05
C ALA A 14 21.92 -39.41 -19.33
N MET A 15 21.77 -39.90 -18.09
CA MET A 15 20.70 -39.53 -17.16
C MET A 15 20.90 -38.06 -16.78
N MET A 16 20.27 -37.18 -17.53
CA MET A 16 20.19 -35.77 -17.24
C MET A 16 19.40 -35.61 -15.92
N CYS A 17 20.10 -35.49 -14.81
CA CYS A 17 19.51 -35.01 -13.58
C CYS A 17 19.00 -33.60 -13.79
N VAL A 18 17.74 -33.49 -14.18
CA VAL A 18 17.01 -32.22 -14.14
C VAL A 18 16.93 -31.86 -12.65
N GLY A 19 17.89 -31.04 -12.21
CA GLY A 19 17.90 -30.53 -10.85
C GLY A 19 16.55 -29.90 -10.55
N CYS A 20 15.82 -30.47 -9.61
CA CYS A 20 14.54 -29.93 -9.15
C CYS A 20 14.80 -28.54 -8.56
N LYS A 21 14.59 -27.49 -9.35
CA LYS A 21 14.71 -26.09 -8.89
C LYS A 21 13.74 -25.92 -7.71
N LYS A 22 14.30 -25.68 -6.53
CA LYS A 22 13.49 -25.37 -5.34
C LYS A 22 12.69 -24.10 -5.61
N VAL A 23 11.37 -24.22 -5.69
CA VAL A 23 10.49 -23.05 -5.83
C VAL A 23 10.52 -22.25 -4.54
N THR A 24 10.88 -20.97 -4.65
CA THR A 24 10.80 -20.03 -3.55
C THR A 24 9.59 -19.13 -3.77
N VAL A 25 8.79 -18.93 -2.73
CA VAL A 25 7.66 -17.97 -2.74
C VAL A 25 8.16 -16.70 -2.11
N ASP A 26 7.97 -15.58 -2.80
CA ASP A 26 8.26 -14.25 -2.28
C ASP A 26 7.38 -13.20 -2.94
N PHE A 27 7.15 -12.10 -2.22
CA PHE A 27 6.45 -10.93 -2.74
C PHE A 27 6.90 -9.65 -2.06
N SER A 28 6.69 -8.55 -2.74
CA SER A 28 6.82 -7.19 -2.24
C SER A 28 5.54 -6.40 -2.45
N TYR A 29 5.45 -5.24 -1.82
CA TYR A 29 4.33 -4.32 -2.01
C TYR A 29 4.83 -2.87 -2.01
N SER A 30 4.04 -2.00 -2.64
CA SER A 30 4.31 -0.56 -2.71
C SER A 30 2.98 0.20 -2.63
N PRO A 31 2.93 1.32 -1.88
CA PRO A 31 4.00 1.95 -1.10
C PRO A 31 4.40 1.12 0.12
N ALA A 32 5.57 1.41 0.72
CA ALA A 32 6.08 0.71 1.91
C ALA A 32 5.23 1.00 3.16
N GLU A 33 4.67 2.19 3.24
CA GLU A 33 3.76 2.66 4.30
C GLU A 33 2.41 3.03 3.69
N PRO A 34 1.59 2.03 3.35
CA PRO A 34 0.28 2.29 2.75
C PRO A 34 -0.67 2.93 3.77
N ARG A 35 -1.53 3.83 3.28
CA ARG A 35 -2.58 4.47 4.05
C ARG A 35 -3.95 3.92 3.69
N ALA A 36 -4.91 4.05 4.61
CA ALA A 36 -6.31 3.71 4.33
C ALA A 36 -6.80 4.49 3.09
N GLY A 37 -7.54 3.80 2.20
CA GLY A 37 -7.99 4.36 0.94
C GLY A 37 -6.95 4.39 -0.19
N GLN A 38 -5.68 4.19 0.11
CA GLN A 38 -4.61 4.18 -0.88
C GLN A 38 -4.49 2.84 -1.60
N SER A 39 -4.17 2.90 -2.89
CA SER A 39 -3.92 1.70 -3.70
C SER A 39 -2.56 1.11 -3.37
N VAL A 40 -2.55 -0.17 -2.98
CA VAL A 40 -1.34 -0.96 -2.68
C VAL A 40 -1.14 -1.97 -3.80
N LYS A 41 -0.02 -1.87 -4.51
CA LYS A 41 0.37 -2.82 -5.55
C LYS A 41 1.21 -3.93 -4.95
N PHE A 42 0.79 -5.17 -5.14
CA PHE A 42 1.57 -6.35 -4.77
C PHE A 42 2.32 -6.90 -5.97
N THR A 43 3.58 -7.25 -5.78
CA THR A 43 4.44 -7.83 -6.79
C THR A 43 4.86 -9.22 -6.35
N ASN A 44 4.45 -10.23 -7.12
CA ASN A 44 4.91 -11.60 -6.93
C ASN A 44 6.35 -11.74 -7.44
N ASN A 45 7.27 -12.09 -6.54
CA ASN A 45 8.70 -12.30 -6.80
C ASN A 45 9.08 -13.80 -6.72
N SER A 46 8.10 -14.69 -6.72
CA SER A 46 8.34 -16.13 -6.65
C SER A 46 9.12 -16.63 -7.85
N SER A 47 10.02 -17.59 -7.62
CA SER A 47 10.95 -18.10 -8.65
C SER A 47 10.28 -18.94 -9.75
N ALA A 48 9.09 -19.48 -9.49
CA ALA A 48 8.28 -20.26 -10.42
C ALA A 48 6.83 -20.30 -9.95
N GLY A 49 5.92 -20.74 -10.81
CA GLY A 49 4.51 -20.96 -10.53
C GLY A 49 3.64 -20.50 -11.71
N GLU A 50 2.54 -21.21 -11.94
CA GLU A 50 1.56 -20.92 -12.99
C GLU A 50 0.22 -20.42 -12.44
N SER A 51 -0.02 -20.63 -11.14
CA SER A 51 -1.20 -20.17 -10.44
C SER A 51 -0.87 -19.50 -9.12
N TRP A 52 -1.65 -18.50 -8.75
CA TRP A 52 -1.45 -17.68 -7.57
C TRP A 52 -2.78 -17.48 -6.84
N GLU A 53 -2.73 -17.55 -5.53
CA GLU A 53 -3.86 -17.18 -4.68
C GLU A 53 -3.35 -16.26 -3.57
N TRP A 54 -3.93 -15.08 -3.54
CA TRP A 54 -3.65 -14.06 -2.53
C TRP A 54 -4.82 -13.99 -1.56
N THR A 55 -4.50 -13.88 -0.27
CA THR A 55 -5.44 -13.44 0.74
C THR A 55 -4.88 -12.19 1.40
N PHE A 56 -5.71 -11.18 1.60
CA PHE A 56 -5.23 -9.85 2.03
C PHE A 56 -5.44 -9.59 3.53
N GLY A 57 -5.98 -10.54 4.28
CA GLY A 57 -6.19 -10.42 5.72
C GLY A 57 -7.44 -9.63 6.12
N ASP A 58 -8.26 -9.19 5.15
CA ASP A 58 -9.54 -8.52 5.32
C ASP A 58 -10.71 -9.32 4.71
N ASN A 59 -10.56 -10.63 4.65
CA ASN A 59 -11.48 -11.58 4.01
C ASN A 59 -11.63 -11.42 2.49
N THR A 60 -10.75 -10.67 1.84
CA THR A 60 -10.71 -10.58 0.38
C THR A 60 -9.53 -11.37 -0.19
N SER A 61 -9.65 -11.76 -1.45
CA SER A 61 -8.64 -12.56 -2.15
C SER A 61 -8.48 -12.13 -3.62
N SER A 62 -7.40 -12.61 -4.27
CA SER A 62 -7.16 -12.39 -5.70
C SER A 62 -6.37 -13.55 -6.28
N ARG A 63 -6.60 -13.87 -7.57
CA ARG A 63 -5.82 -14.83 -8.35
C ARG A 63 -4.95 -14.19 -9.40
N THR A 64 -4.85 -12.87 -9.39
CA THR A 64 -3.99 -12.12 -10.30
C THR A 64 -2.53 -12.27 -9.88
N LYS A 65 -1.62 -12.38 -10.84
CA LYS A 65 -0.17 -12.53 -10.53
C LYS A 65 0.38 -11.35 -9.74
N HIS A 66 -0.02 -10.14 -10.09
CA HIS A 66 0.39 -8.89 -9.44
C HIS A 66 -0.85 -8.07 -9.11
N PRO A 67 -1.55 -8.37 -8.02
CA PRO A 67 -2.80 -7.68 -7.68
C PRO A 67 -2.55 -6.29 -7.12
N THR A 68 -3.61 -5.50 -7.19
CA THR A 68 -3.71 -4.22 -6.50
C THR A 68 -4.84 -4.32 -5.48
N LYS A 69 -4.65 -3.74 -4.30
CA LYS A 69 -5.61 -3.76 -3.20
C LYS A 69 -5.74 -2.38 -2.57
N VAL A 70 -6.94 -2.01 -2.21
CA VAL A 70 -7.23 -0.86 -1.36
C VAL A 70 -7.74 -1.37 -0.02
N TYR A 71 -7.07 -1.02 1.06
CA TYR A 71 -7.55 -1.26 2.43
C TYR A 71 -8.34 -0.03 2.87
N GLN A 72 -9.56 -0.27 3.28
CA GLN A 72 -10.45 0.83 3.65
C GLN A 72 -10.24 1.33 5.09
N LYS A 73 -9.64 0.52 5.95
CA LYS A 73 -9.38 0.86 7.35
C LYS A 73 -7.90 0.75 7.66
N PRO A 74 -7.38 1.61 8.55
CA PRO A 74 -6.06 1.41 9.11
C PRO A 74 -6.01 0.12 9.93
N GLY A 75 -4.83 -0.45 10.06
CA GLY A 75 -4.65 -1.67 10.83
C GLY A 75 -3.53 -2.57 10.31
N LYS A 76 -3.37 -3.69 10.98
CA LYS A 76 -2.38 -4.71 10.63
C LYS A 76 -3.04 -5.86 9.90
N TYR A 77 -2.60 -6.12 8.68
CA TYR A 77 -3.16 -7.15 7.80
C TYR A 77 -2.13 -8.23 7.50
N MET A 78 -2.54 -9.49 7.62
CA MET A 78 -1.71 -10.62 7.23
C MET A 78 -1.98 -10.97 5.78
N VAL A 79 -1.04 -10.64 4.90
CA VAL A 79 -1.14 -10.97 3.47
C VAL A 79 -0.43 -12.28 3.21
N THR A 80 -1.12 -13.20 2.55
CA THR A 80 -0.58 -14.51 2.19
C THR A 80 -0.62 -14.70 0.69
N LEU A 81 0.50 -15.12 0.12
CA LEU A 81 0.61 -15.59 -1.25
C LEU A 81 0.80 -17.10 -1.25
N GLN A 82 -0.07 -17.80 -1.92
CA GLN A 82 0.07 -19.21 -2.28
C GLN A 82 0.40 -19.32 -3.75
N VAL A 83 1.41 -20.11 -4.09
CA VAL A 83 1.83 -20.38 -5.46
C VAL A 83 1.69 -21.87 -5.73
N ASP A 84 1.07 -22.23 -6.86
CA ASP A 84 0.80 -23.61 -7.26
C ASP A 84 0.15 -24.43 -6.13
N SER A 85 -1.15 -24.27 -5.96
CA SER A 85 -1.94 -24.87 -4.87
C SER A 85 -1.66 -26.36 -4.61
N ALA A 86 -1.24 -27.12 -5.64
CA ALA A 86 -0.89 -28.52 -5.52
C ALA A 86 0.39 -28.79 -4.71
N LYS A 87 1.23 -27.79 -4.47
CA LYS A 87 2.49 -27.92 -3.72
C LYS A 87 2.48 -27.21 -2.37
N ASN A 88 1.36 -26.59 -1.99
CA ASN A 88 1.14 -25.89 -0.71
C ASN A 88 2.28 -24.93 -0.32
N LYS A 89 2.86 -24.22 -1.29
CA LYS A 89 3.91 -23.23 -1.01
C LYS A 89 3.28 -21.89 -0.76
N THR A 90 3.38 -21.45 0.46
CA THR A 90 2.82 -20.18 0.93
C THR A 90 3.87 -19.30 1.58
N LEU A 91 3.67 -17.99 1.50
CA LEU A 91 4.41 -17.00 2.27
C LEU A 91 3.41 -15.98 2.81
N SER A 92 3.52 -15.68 4.09
CA SER A 92 2.72 -14.64 4.73
C SER A 92 3.62 -13.51 5.21
N LYS A 93 3.22 -12.26 4.94
CA LYS A 93 3.86 -11.05 5.48
C LYS A 93 2.78 -10.19 6.13
N SER A 94 3.11 -9.62 7.27
CA SER A 94 2.27 -8.60 7.89
C SER A 94 2.57 -7.25 7.27
N ILE A 95 1.53 -6.52 6.89
CA ILE A 95 1.62 -5.13 6.45
C ILE A 95 0.87 -4.25 7.43
N GLN A 96 1.43 -3.07 7.71
CA GLN A 96 0.77 -2.05 8.49
C GLN A 96 0.15 -1.04 7.52
N VAL A 97 -1.15 -0.86 7.59
CA VAL A 97 -1.88 0.21 6.90
C VAL A 97 -2.11 1.32 7.91
N TYR A 98 -1.59 2.49 7.61
CA TYR A 98 -1.70 3.67 8.47
C TYR A 98 -3.00 4.41 8.21
N ASP A 99 -3.38 5.26 9.14
CA ASP A 99 -4.50 6.17 8.93
C ASP A 99 -4.14 7.24 7.89
N THR A 100 -5.16 7.87 7.33
CA THR A 100 -4.94 9.05 6.48
C THR A 100 -4.41 10.20 7.34
N VAL A 101 -3.40 10.89 6.82
CA VAL A 101 -2.98 12.15 7.45
C VAL A 101 -4.03 13.19 7.09
N PRO A 102 -4.63 13.86 8.06
CA PRO A 102 -5.48 14.99 7.75
C PRO A 102 -4.65 16.08 7.06
N THR A 103 -5.23 16.68 6.06
CA THR A 103 -4.67 17.85 5.37
C THR A 103 -5.75 18.92 5.33
N PHE A 104 -5.37 20.12 4.99
CA PHE A 104 -6.34 21.17 4.74
C PHE A 104 -6.05 21.85 3.42
N VAL A 105 -7.04 22.55 2.87
CA VAL A 105 -6.93 23.41 1.70
C VAL A 105 -7.45 24.78 2.09
N ALA A 106 -6.79 25.81 1.58
CA ALA A 106 -7.28 27.20 1.69
C ALA A 106 -8.23 27.50 0.54
N SER A 107 -9.15 28.42 0.75
CA SER A 107 -10.06 28.92 -0.29
C SER A 107 -9.35 29.63 -1.44
N GLU A 108 -8.12 30.09 -1.21
CA GLU A 108 -7.31 30.84 -2.16
C GLU A 108 -5.88 30.29 -2.22
N ASP A 109 -5.28 30.30 -3.41
CA ASP A 109 -3.89 29.85 -3.63
C ASP A 109 -2.85 30.84 -3.10
N SER A 110 -3.25 32.11 -2.88
CA SER A 110 -2.40 33.17 -2.37
C SER A 110 -3.08 33.88 -1.22
N ILE A 111 -2.45 33.85 -0.06
CA ILE A 111 -2.96 34.50 1.14
C ILE A 111 -2.41 35.93 1.21
N LEU A 112 -3.30 36.90 1.14
CA LEU A 112 -2.99 38.32 1.37
C LEU A 112 -3.17 38.67 2.84
N LEU A 113 -2.34 39.58 3.36
CA LEU A 113 -2.51 40.09 4.70
C LEU A 113 -3.86 40.77 4.90
N TYR A 114 -4.51 40.50 6.03
CA TYR A 114 -5.81 41.06 6.42
C TYR A 114 -6.97 40.74 5.47
N HIS A 115 -6.78 39.71 4.62
CA HIS A 115 -7.87 39.13 3.85
C HIS A 115 -8.36 37.84 4.49
N ASP A 116 -9.66 37.63 4.44
CA ASP A 116 -10.31 36.45 4.98
C ASP A 116 -10.02 35.24 4.09
N VAL A 117 -9.60 34.16 4.71
CA VAL A 117 -9.32 32.89 4.06
C VAL A 117 -10.06 31.79 4.81
N THR A 118 -10.83 31.00 4.08
CA THR A 118 -11.44 29.81 4.65
C THR A 118 -10.49 28.62 4.52
N LEU A 119 -10.20 27.94 5.62
CA LEU A 119 -9.45 26.71 5.69
C LEU A 119 -10.42 25.54 5.84
N TYR A 120 -10.33 24.56 4.95
CA TYR A 120 -11.18 23.36 4.95
C TYR A 120 -10.36 22.13 5.30
N ALA A 121 -10.84 21.31 6.24
CA ALA A 121 -10.27 20.00 6.49
C ALA A 121 -10.48 19.09 5.28
N ASN A 122 -9.42 18.50 4.78
CA ASN A 122 -9.46 17.56 3.66
C ASN A 122 -9.09 16.17 4.17
N VAL A 123 -10.10 15.41 4.58
CA VAL A 123 -9.94 14.09 5.18
C VAL A 123 -10.68 13.04 4.38
N TYR A 124 -9.99 11.98 4.01
CA TYR A 124 -10.61 10.82 3.36
C TYR A 124 -11.41 10.01 4.39
N ASN A 125 -12.74 10.13 4.35
CA ASN A 125 -13.66 9.44 5.26
C ASN A 125 -14.75 8.66 4.49
N PRO A 126 -14.40 7.57 3.80
CA PRO A 126 -15.35 6.85 2.93
C PRO A 126 -16.46 6.13 3.70
N PHE A 127 -16.33 5.97 5.01
CA PHE A 127 -17.31 5.27 5.85
C PHE A 127 -18.20 6.19 6.67
N GLY A 128 -18.00 7.50 6.58
CA GLY A 128 -18.79 8.46 7.33
C GLY A 128 -18.65 8.33 8.85
N TYR A 129 -17.44 8.00 9.33
CA TYR A 129 -17.18 8.04 10.78
C TYR A 129 -17.33 9.45 11.29
N ALA A 130 -17.78 9.58 12.55
CA ALA A 130 -17.71 10.87 13.23
C ALA A 130 -16.23 11.28 13.33
N LEU A 131 -15.91 12.46 12.80
CA LEU A 131 -14.57 13.04 12.87
C LEU A 131 -14.57 14.15 13.91
N THR A 132 -13.45 14.30 14.58
CA THR A 132 -13.13 15.46 15.39
C THR A 132 -11.94 16.17 14.77
N PHE A 133 -11.95 17.49 14.78
CA PHE A 133 -10.88 18.30 14.24
C PHE A 133 -10.28 19.14 15.36
N GLU A 134 -8.99 19.40 15.24
CA GLU A 134 -8.29 20.34 16.12
C GLU A 134 -7.33 21.17 15.27
N TRP A 135 -7.66 22.46 15.11
CA TRP A 135 -6.84 23.41 14.39
C TRP A 135 -5.88 24.11 15.36
N THR A 136 -4.62 24.13 15.00
CA THR A 136 -3.63 24.93 15.69
C THR A 136 -3.22 26.07 14.78
N LEU A 137 -3.51 27.28 15.20
CA LEU A 137 -3.21 28.51 14.47
C LEU A 137 -1.96 29.19 15.04
N PRO A 138 -1.12 29.78 14.17
CA PRO A 138 -0.01 30.62 14.64
C PRO A 138 -0.52 31.93 15.26
N GLU A 139 0.32 32.60 16.03
CA GLU A 139 -0.01 33.90 16.66
C GLU A 139 -0.38 34.98 15.64
N SER A 140 0.12 34.86 14.40
CA SER A 140 -0.19 35.79 13.31
C SER A 140 -1.55 35.52 12.64
N ALA A 141 -2.26 34.45 12.99
CA ALA A 141 -3.59 34.15 12.48
C ALA A 141 -4.67 34.55 13.49
N VAL A 142 -5.73 35.17 12.99
CA VAL A 142 -6.89 35.54 13.79
C VAL A 142 -8.09 34.76 13.29
N LEU A 143 -8.73 34.02 14.17
CA LEU A 143 -9.98 33.31 13.89
C LEU A 143 -11.13 34.33 13.79
N LEU A 144 -11.83 34.31 12.65
CA LEU A 144 -12.96 35.18 12.36
C LEU A 144 -14.29 34.50 12.60
N ALA A 145 -14.41 33.26 12.13
CA ALA A 145 -15.62 32.46 12.26
C ALA A 145 -15.30 30.98 12.37
N GLY A 146 -16.23 30.22 12.95
CA GLY A 146 -16.07 28.81 13.28
C GLY A 146 -15.39 28.61 14.64
N GLU A 147 -15.26 27.35 15.01
CA GLU A 147 -14.51 26.92 16.17
C GLU A 147 -13.29 26.10 15.72
N LEU A 148 -12.23 26.04 16.53
CA LEU A 148 -11.02 25.25 16.21
C LEU A 148 -11.29 23.74 16.07
N THR A 149 -12.51 23.32 16.32
CA THR A 149 -13.00 21.94 16.17
C THR A 149 -13.91 21.73 14.96
N ASP A 150 -14.15 22.79 14.17
CA ASP A 150 -15.02 22.71 13.02
C ASP A 150 -14.31 22.15 11.78
N TYR A 151 -15.09 21.62 10.84
CA TYR A 151 -14.61 21.17 9.53
C TYR A 151 -13.95 22.28 8.72
N ALA A 152 -14.45 23.50 8.88
CA ALA A 152 -13.91 24.68 8.21
C ALA A 152 -13.86 25.86 9.18
N ILE A 153 -12.83 26.69 9.05
CA ILE A 153 -12.64 27.88 9.84
C ILE A 153 -12.28 29.06 8.92
N ASP A 154 -12.75 30.26 9.27
CA ASP A 154 -12.36 31.51 8.61
C ASP A 154 -11.29 32.20 9.44
N VAL A 155 -10.20 32.55 8.77
CA VAL A 155 -9.04 33.20 9.42
C VAL A 155 -8.52 34.34 8.54
N TYR A 156 -7.78 35.28 9.13
CA TYR A 156 -6.89 36.18 8.39
C TYR A 156 -5.52 36.21 9.05
N PHE A 157 -4.50 36.59 8.29
CA PHE A 157 -3.13 36.66 8.75
C PHE A 157 -2.66 38.10 8.87
N THR A 158 -1.97 38.41 9.96
CA THR A 158 -1.47 39.75 10.30
C THR A 158 0.00 39.94 9.98
N SER A 159 0.73 38.87 9.62
CA SER A 159 2.15 38.90 9.31
C SER A 159 2.44 37.97 8.16
N THR A 160 3.48 38.31 7.37
CA THR A 160 4.04 37.45 6.31
C THR A 160 5.15 36.53 6.82
N GLU A 161 5.46 36.54 8.12
CA GLU A 161 6.38 35.57 8.67
C GLU A 161 5.85 34.15 8.44
N LEU A 162 6.78 33.22 8.18
CA LEU A 162 6.41 31.82 7.96
C LEU A 162 5.63 31.31 9.18
N ALA A 163 4.34 31.11 8.95
CA ALA A 163 3.42 30.62 9.97
C ALA A 163 2.96 29.21 9.57
N GLU A 164 2.94 28.32 10.53
CA GLU A 164 2.48 26.96 10.31
C GLU A 164 1.09 26.78 10.88
N VAL A 165 0.14 26.37 10.03
CA VAL A 165 -1.19 25.92 10.45
C VAL A 165 -1.16 24.41 10.52
N GLN A 166 -1.67 23.82 11.60
CA GLN A 166 -1.75 22.38 11.77
C GLN A 166 -3.20 21.94 11.97
N LEU A 167 -3.52 20.78 11.44
CA LEU A 167 -4.78 20.08 11.65
C LEU A 167 -4.49 18.67 12.13
N GLN A 168 -5.14 18.27 13.23
CA GLN A 168 -5.06 16.93 13.82
C GLN A 168 -6.43 16.23 13.82
#